data_fe9cb3c97c7c509b595c141b645a7ac2
#
_entry.id   fe9cb3c97c7c509b595c141b645a7ac2
#
_cell.length_a   1.000
_cell.length_b   1.000
_cell.length_c   1.000
_cell.angle_alpha   90.00
_cell.angle_beta   90.00
_cell.angle_gamma   90.00
#
_symmetry.space_group_name_H-M   'P 1'
#
loop_
_entity.id
_entity.type
_entity.pdbx_description
1 polymer ?
#
loop_
_entity_poly.entity_id
_entity_poly.type
_entity_poly.pdbx_seq_one_letter_code
_entity_poly.pdbx_strand_id
1 'polypeptide(L)'
;MGFIKDLISKPAQVSLNPEIELEQILSSQIYNALHGDIVNKIISLSSYNSSGDNVRSAMEGHSFKVEKRLMDHLYEMLYEVKEKLNFKDPVDFYITGNSDVNAWTIAAAKEGEPHIVNINSGLLNLMTDDELRFVIGHELGHLINKNTAMLRLISFIFPPESNPPLMLQHKIRLWEQLSELAADRYGYLAVENLNGGLSAFFKMTS
;
A
#
# COMPACT_ATOMS: atom_id res chain seq x y z
N MET A 1 36.09 24.89 -26.87
CA MET A 1 34.69 24.43 -27.05
C MET A 1 34.47 23.01 -26.43
N GLY A 2 35.11 22.76 -25.27
CA GLY A 2 35.11 21.45 -24.57
C GLY A 2 34.56 21.45 -23.16
N PHE A 3 34.27 22.61 -22.56
CA PHE A 3 33.98 22.73 -21.14
C PHE A 3 32.48 22.61 -20.75
N ILE A 4 31.57 22.57 -21.72
CA ILE A 4 30.11 22.51 -21.45
C ILE A 4 29.56 21.07 -21.59
N LYS A 5 30.30 20.15 -22.22
CA LYS A 5 29.85 18.76 -22.38
C LYS A 5 29.99 17.91 -21.11
N ASP A 6 30.87 18.28 -20.20
CA ASP A 6 31.10 17.52 -18.94
C ASP A 6 30.14 17.94 -17.81
N LEU A 7 29.36 19.00 -17.98
CA LEU A 7 28.35 19.44 -16.99
C LEU A 7 26.97 18.78 -17.20
N ILE A 8 26.79 18.03 -18.28
CA ILE A 8 25.62 17.15 -18.49
C ILE A 8 26.06 15.70 -18.26
N SER A 9 26.90 15.49 -17.24
CA SER A 9 27.10 14.16 -16.68
C SER A 9 25.79 13.71 -16.07
N LYS A 10 25.35 12.50 -16.45
CA LYS A 10 24.18 11.76 -15.98
C LYS A 10 23.68 12.29 -14.63
N PRO A 11 22.37 12.61 -14.51
CA PRO A 11 21.85 12.96 -13.20
C PRO A 11 22.31 11.86 -12.26
N ALA A 12 22.99 12.24 -11.18
CA ALA A 12 23.29 11.32 -10.11
C ALA A 12 21.98 10.55 -9.86
N GLN A 13 22.02 9.23 -9.94
CA GLN A 13 20.89 8.42 -9.49
C GLN A 13 20.76 8.74 -8.01
N VAL A 14 19.97 9.75 -7.68
CA VAL A 14 19.52 9.99 -6.33
C VAL A 14 18.70 8.76 -6.01
N SER A 15 19.27 7.83 -5.23
CA SER A 15 18.49 6.70 -4.72
C SER A 15 17.39 7.32 -3.87
N LEU A 16 16.17 7.35 -4.41
CA LEU A 16 15.03 7.85 -3.67
C LEU A 16 14.84 6.93 -2.46
N ASN A 17 15.01 7.47 -1.24
CA ASN A 17 14.58 6.76 -0.05
C ASN A 17 13.05 6.94 0.06
N PRO A 18 12.27 5.87 -0.06
CA PRO A 18 10.81 5.97 0.06
C PRO A 18 10.36 6.26 1.49
N GLU A 19 11.16 5.87 2.49
CA GLU A 19 10.84 6.07 3.89
C GLU A 19 10.84 7.56 4.27
N ILE A 20 9.92 7.94 5.15
CA ILE A 20 9.80 9.28 5.70
C ILE A 20 10.01 9.20 7.22
N GLU A 21 11.12 9.76 7.71
CA GLU A 21 11.48 9.70 9.13
C GLU A 21 10.35 10.21 10.05
N LEU A 22 9.71 11.31 9.68
CA LEU A 22 8.61 11.87 10.47
C LEU A 22 7.39 10.92 10.54
N GLU A 23 7.10 10.21 9.46
CA GLU A 23 6.05 9.18 9.43
C GLU A 23 6.36 8.06 10.42
N GLN A 24 7.59 7.56 10.44
CA GLN A 24 8.04 6.51 11.36
C GLN A 24 8.00 6.97 12.82
N ILE A 25 8.41 8.22 13.09
CA ILE A 25 8.32 8.81 14.45
C ILE A 25 6.86 8.89 14.90
N LEU A 26 5.96 9.39 14.05
CA LEU A 26 4.53 9.49 14.36
C LEU A 26 3.91 8.11 14.55
N SER A 27 4.22 7.16 13.69
CA SER A 27 3.80 5.76 13.81
C SER A 27 4.16 5.20 15.18
N SER A 28 5.41 5.35 15.62
CA SER A 28 5.87 4.91 16.92
C SER A 28 5.16 5.62 18.08
N GLN A 29 4.95 6.93 17.96
CA GLN A 29 4.25 7.71 19.00
C GLN A 29 2.77 7.33 19.11
N ILE A 30 2.08 7.13 17.99
CA ILE A 30 0.68 6.68 17.97
C ILE A 30 0.59 5.26 18.55
N TYR A 31 1.45 4.35 18.10
CA TYR A 31 1.48 2.96 18.60
C TYR A 31 1.65 2.90 20.11
N ASN A 32 2.60 3.66 20.66
CA ASN A 32 2.83 3.72 22.10
C ASN A 32 1.66 4.37 22.85
N ALA A 33 1.08 5.44 22.31
CA ALA A 33 -0.09 6.10 22.92
C ALA A 33 -1.33 5.18 22.98
N LEU A 34 -1.45 4.28 22.02
CA LEU A 34 -2.53 3.30 21.93
C LEU A 34 -2.25 1.99 22.69
N HIS A 35 -1.11 1.87 23.36
CA HIS A 35 -0.67 0.60 23.97
C HIS A 35 -0.71 -0.56 22.97
N GLY A 36 -0.15 -0.35 21.78
CA GLY A 36 -0.30 -1.20 20.60
C GLY A 36 -0.01 -2.69 20.85
N ASP A 37 0.98 -3.02 21.67
CA ASP A 37 1.29 -4.42 22.01
C ASP A 37 0.12 -5.13 22.70
N ILE A 38 -0.52 -4.44 23.67
CA ILE A 38 -1.67 -4.98 24.42
C ILE A 38 -2.87 -5.11 23.49
N VAL A 39 -3.15 -4.07 22.72
CA VAL A 39 -4.29 -4.05 21.81
C VAL A 39 -4.14 -5.08 20.69
N ASN A 40 -2.98 -5.21 20.09
CA ASN A 40 -2.71 -6.26 19.10
C ASN A 40 -2.90 -7.66 19.67
N LYS A 41 -2.51 -7.89 20.94
CA LYS A 41 -2.77 -9.15 21.61
C LYS A 41 -4.27 -9.39 21.83
N ILE A 42 -5.02 -8.36 22.20
CA ILE A 42 -6.49 -8.45 22.32
C ILE A 42 -7.12 -8.75 20.96
N ILE A 43 -6.71 -8.04 19.89
CA ILE A 43 -7.17 -8.28 18.51
C ILE A 43 -6.88 -9.74 18.11
N SER A 44 -5.69 -10.26 18.41
CA SER A 44 -5.30 -11.62 18.05
C SER A 44 -6.10 -12.71 18.78
N LEU A 45 -6.62 -12.42 19.96
CA LEU A 45 -7.44 -13.33 20.77
C LEU A 45 -8.94 -13.15 20.51
N SER A 46 -9.36 -12.09 19.85
CA SER A 46 -10.75 -11.77 19.57
C SER A 46 -11.21 -12.33 18.23
N SER A 47 -12.52 -12.50 18.08
CA SER A 47 -13.14 -12.81 16.79
C SER A 47 -12.95 -11.72 15.74
N TYR A 48 -12.40 -10.55 16.10
CA TYR A 48 -12.03 -9.49 15.17
C TYR A 48 -10.95 -9.95 14.18
N ASN A 49 -10.12 -10.92 14.57
CA ASN A 49 -9.16 -11.57 13.67
C ASN A 49 -9.86 -12.43 12.58
N SER A 50 -11.07 -12.91 12.84
CA SER A 50 -11.89 -13.61 11.85
C SER A 50 -12.40 -12.67 10.74
N SER A 51 -12.31 -11.34 10.92
CA SER A 51 -12.63 -10.41 9.84
C SER A 51 -11.66 -10.51 8.66
N GLY A 52 -10.37 -10.83 8.89
CA GLY A 52 -9.42 -11.15 7.83
C GLY A 52 -9.80 -12.41 7.06
N ASP A 53 -10.18 -13.48 7.77
CA ASP A 53 -10.67 -14.71 7.15
C ASP A 53 -12.02 -14.49 6.46
N ASN A 54 -12.91 -13.67 7.04
CA ASN A 54 -14.18 -13.29 6.43
C ASN A 54 -13.98 -12.46 5.16
N VAL A 55 -13.04 -11.51 5.16
CA VAL A 55 -12.71 -10.74 3.95
C VAL A 55 -12.11 -11.65 2.88
N ARG A 56 -11.19 -12.55 3.25
CA ARG A 56 -10.64 -13.52 2.30
C ARG A 56 -11.74 -14.41 1.70
N SER A 57 -12.62 -14.95 2.51
CA SER A 57 -13.73 -15.77 2.06
C SER A 57 -14.72 -14.98 1.17
N ALA A 58 -14.96 -13.71 1.50
CA ALA A 58 -15.76 -12.81 0.67
C ALA A 58 -15.09 -12.53 -0.67
N MET A 59 -13.75 -12.30 -0.66
CA MET A 59 -12.96 -12.11 -1.89
C MET A 59 -13.01 -13.34 -2.79
N GLU A 60 -12.83 -14.53 -2.24
CA GLU A 60 -12.91 -15.80 -2.97
C GLU A 60 -14.30 -16.03 -3.58
N GLY A 61 -15.37 -15.47 -2.98
CA GLY A 61 -16.75 -15.54 -3.49
C GLY A 61 -17.09 -14.53 -4.59
N HIS A 62 -16.37 -13.38 -4.66
CA HIS A 62 -16.74 -12.25 -5.52
C HIS A 62 -15.60 -11.68 -6.37
N SER A 63 -14.39 -12.23 -6.23
CA SER A 63 -13.18 -11.74 -6.89
C SER A 63 -12.39 -12.89 -7.48
N PHE A 64 -11.58 -12.59 -8.49
CA PHE A 64 -10.70 -13.55 -9.12
C PHE A 64 -9.30 -13.40 -8.57
N LYS A 65 -8.73 -14.47 -8.02
CA LYS A 65 -7.32 -14.50 -7.66
C LYS A 65 -6.48 -14.48 -8.93
N VAL A 66 -5.47 -13.62 -8.96
CA VAL A 66 -4.53 -13.55 -10.09
C VAL A 66 -3.60 -14.75 -10.04
N GLU A 67 -3.76 -15.63 -11.02
CA GLU A 67 -2.94 -16.83 -11.18
C GLU A 67 -2.19 -16.78 -12.50
N LYS A 68 -0.93 -17.21 -12.51
CA LYS A 68 -0.08 -17.24 -13.71
C LYS A 68 -0.75 -17.92 -14.88
N ARG A 69 -1.44 -19.04 -14.65
CA ARG A 69 -2.09 -19.82 -15.70
C ARG A 69 -3.22 -19.09 -16.42
N LEU A 70 -3.88 -18.13 -15.75
CA LEU A 70 -5.06 -17.43 -16.27
C LEU A 70 -4.74 -16.02 -16.77
N MET A 71 -3.77 -15.36 -16.14
CA MET A 71 -3.47 -13.94 -16.36
C MET A 71 -1.94 -13.72 -16.35
N ASP A 72 -1.22 -14.43 -17.25
CA ASP A 72 0.24 -14.50 -17.23
C ASP A 72 0.90 -13.12 -17.21
N HIS A 73 0.53 -12.22 -18.12
CA HIS A 73 1.09 -10.87 -18.20
C HIS A 73 0.88 -10.06 -16.91
N LEU A 74 -0.35 -10.04 -16.38
CA LEU A 74 -0.66 -9.34 -15.14
C LEU A 74 0.08 -9.96 -13.96
N TYR A 75 0.09 -11.29 -13.86
CA TYR A 75 0.82 -12.02 -12.83
C TYR A 75 2.30 -11.62 -12.80
N GLU A 76 2.99 -11.74 -13.95
CA GLU A 76 4.41 -11.39 -14.07
C GLU A 76 4.65 -9.93 -13.63
N MET A 77 3.85 -8.97 -14.11
CA MET A 77 3.99 -7.56 -13.76
C MET A 77 3.83 -7.31 -12.24
N LEU A 78 2.83 -7.92 -11.59
CA LEU A 78 2.59 -7.76 -10.15
C LEU A 78 3.76 -8.31 -9.31
N TYR A 79 4.29 -9.46 -9.71
CA TYR A 79 5.42 -10.07 -9.02
C TYR A 79 6.74 -9.37 -9.32
N GLU A 80 6.94 -8.81 -10.52
CA GLU A 80 8.07 -7.93 -10.83
C GLU A 80 8.11 -6.71 -9.92
N VAL A 81 6.98 -6.03 -9.70
CA VAL A 81 6.88 -4.90 -8.77
C VAL A 81 7.25 -5.32 -7.36
N LYS A 82 6.71 -6.44 -6.89
CA LYS A 82 7.01 -6.99 -5.56
C LYS A 82 8.50 -7.26 -5.38
N GLU A 83 9.15 -7.90 -6.35
CA GLU A 83 10.59 -8.17 -6.31
C GLU A 83 11.43 -6.88 -6.38
N LYS A 84 11.04 -5.93 -7.22
CA LYS A 84 11.70 -4.62 -7.38
C LYS A 84 11.70 -3.83 -6.07
N LEU A 85 10.61 -3.88 -5.32
CA LEU A 85 10.50 -3.26 -4.00
C LEU A 85 11.11 -4.10 -2.88
N ASN A 86 11.70 -5.26 -3.20
CA ASN A 86 12.27 -6.23 -2.25
C ASN A 86 11.28 -6.66 -1.15
N PHE A 87 9.99 -6.71 -1.46
CA PHE A 87 8.96 -7.13 -0.51
C PHE A 87 8.87 -8.66 -0.47
N LYS A 88 9.23 -9.27 0.66
CA LYS A 88 9.37 -10.74 0.76
C LYS A 88 8.14 -11.45 1.31
N ASP A 89 7.27 -10.73 2.00
CA ASP A 89 6.08 -11.34 2.59
C ASP A 89 5.14 -11.88 1.50
N PRO A 90 4.41 -12.96 1.77
CA PRO A 90 3.48 -13.52 0.80
C PRO A 90 2.32 -12.55 0.53
N VAL A 91 1.93 -12.43 -0.74
CA VAL A 91 0.82 -11.57 -1.20
C VAL A 91 -0.06 -12.35 -2.14
N ASP A 92 -1.37 -12.27 -1.94
CA ASP A 92 -2.39 -12.70 -2.87
C ASP A 92 -2.98 -11.49 -3.57
N PHE A 93 -2.94 -11.46 -4.90
CA PHE A 93 -3.56 -10.43 -5.71
C PHE A 93 -4.93 -10.90 -6.19
N TYR A 94 -5.92 -10.01 -6.07
CA TYR A 94 -7.29 -10.26 -6.52
C TYR A 94 -7.77 -9.18 -7.47
N ILE A 95 -8.69 -9.54 -8.36
CA ILE A 95 -9.44 -8.62 -9.22
C ILE A 95 -10.91 -8.72 -8.84
N THR A 96 -11.50 -7.59 -8.48
CA THR A 96 -12.94 -7.48 -8.21
C THR A 96 -13.64 -6.80 -9.38
N GLY A 97 -14.76 -7.37 -9.81
CA GLY A 97 -15.64 -6.78 -10.82
C GLY A 97 -16.34 -5.52 -10.28
N ASN A 98 -15.64 -4.39 -10.29
CA ASN A 98 -16.13 -3.09 -9.86
C ASN A 98 -15.63 -2.02 -10.85
N SER A 99 -16.52 -1.10 -11.27
CA SER A 99 -16.19 -0.02 -12.19
C SER A 99 -15.38 1.12 -11.58
N ASP A 100 -15.27 1.19 -10.25
CA ASP A 100 -14.50 2.22 -9.56
C ASP A 100 -13.01 2.08 -9.88
N VAL A 101 -12.36 3.21 -10.11
CA VAL A 101 -10.91 3.28 -10.35
C VAL A 101 -10.20 3.26 -8.99
N ASN A 102 -10.05 2.08 -8.43
CA ASN A 102 -9.50 1.91 -7.08
C ASN A 102 -8.73 0.59 -6.93
N ALA A 103 -7.76 0.61 -6.02
CA ALA A 103 -7.09 -0.57 -5.47
C ALA A 103 -7.01 -0.40 -3.94
N TRP A 104 -6.80 -1.48 -3.22
CA TRP A 104 -6.64 -1.43 -1.76
C TRP A 104 -5.93 -2.67 -1.24
N THR A 105 -5.35 -2.55 -0.06
CA THR A 105 -4.61 -3.63 0.60
C THR A 105 -5.13 -3.96 1.99
N ILE A 106 -4.97 -5.22 2.38
CA ILE A 106 -5.20 -5.69 3.75
C ILE A 106 -3.96 -6.45 4.21
N ALA A 107 -3.41 -6.02 5.35
CA ALA A 107 -2.34 -6.76 5.98
C ALA A 107 -2.83 -8.12 6.49
N ALA A 108 -2.00 -9.15 6.33
CA ALA A 108 -2.23 -10.46 6.93
C ALA A 108 -2.52 -10.36 8.43
N ALA A 109 -3.43 -11.18 8.92
CA ALA A 109 -3.79 -11.19 10.33
C ALA A 109 -2.76 -11.95 11.17
N LYS A 110 -2.11 -12.96 10.58
CA LYS A 110 -1.11 -13.81 11.23
C LYS A 110 0.17 -13.86 10.41
N GLU A 111 1.27 -14.08 11.09
CA GLU A 111 2.57 -14.25 10.45
C GLU A 111 2.54 -15.47 9.50
N GLY A 112 3.10 -15.29 8.31
CA GLY A 112 3.15 -16.32 7.27
C GLY A 112 1.88 -16.43 6.41
N GLU A 113 0.78 -15.80 6.78
CA GLU A 113 -0.38 -15.66 5.90
C GLU A 113 -0.10 -14.61 4.81
N PRO A 114 -0.65 -14.78 3.60
CA PRO A 114 -0.49 -13.76 2.58
C PRO A 114 -1.31 -12.51 2.88
N HIS A 115 -0.70 -11.35 2.61
CA HIS A 115 -1.44 -10.09 2.50
C HIS A 115 -2.39 -10.15 1.31
N ILE A 116 -3.39 -9.29 1.27
CA ILE A 116 -4.32 -9.17 0.14
C ILE A 116 -4.09 -7.82 -0.53
N VAL A 117 -3.93 -7.83 -1.84
CA VAL A 117 -4.00 -6.64 -2.70
C VAL A 117 -5.13 -6.84 -3.67
N ASN A 118 -6.12 -5.97 -3.64
CA ASN A 118 -7.25 -5.99 -4.55
C ASN A 118 -7.15 -4.88 -5.59
N ILE A 119 -7.51 -5.20 -6.82
CA ILE A 119 -7.55 -4.28 -7.95
C ILE A 119 -8.95 -4.32 -8.52
N ASN A 120 -9.64 -3.19 -8.61
CA ASN A 120 -10.92 -3.12 -9.26
C ASN A 120 -10.77 -3.20 -10.79
N SER A 121 -11.71 -3.84 -11.46
CA SER A 121 -11.69 -3.97 -12.93
C SER A 121 -11.74 -2.62 -13.65
N GLY A 122 -12.38 -1.60 -13.07
CA GLY A 122 -12.37 -0.23 -13.57
C GLY A 122 -10.95 0.35 -13.69
N LEU A 123 -10.10 0.09 -12.69
CA LEU A 123 -8.70 0.50 -12.70
C LEU A 123 -7.92 -0.22 -13.81
N LEU A 124 -8.06 -1.55 -13.93
CA LEU A 124 -7.40 -2.32 -14.99
C LEU A 124 -7.78 -1.86 -16.40
N ASN A 125 -9.02 -1.46 -16.62
CA ASN A 125 -9.50 -0.98 -17.91
C ASN A 125 -8.96 0.42 -18.29
N LEU A 126 -8.63 1.23 -17.28
CA LEU A 126 -8.22 2.63 -17.47
C LEU A 126 -6.70 2.81 -17.52
N MET A 127 -5.96 1.97 -16.80
CA MET A 127 -4.52 2.14 -16.58
C MET A 127 -3.68 1.43 -17.65
N THR A 128 -2.58 2.07 -18.06
CA THR A 128 -1.49 1.41 -18.77
C THR A 128 -0.67 0.57 -17.78
N ASP A 129 0.22 -0.28 -18.30
CA ASP A 129 1.09 -1.11 -17.46
C ASP A 129 1.95 -0.29 -16.49
N ASP A 130 2.51 0.84 -16.94
CA ASP A 130 3.32 1.71 -16.07
C ASP A 130 2.48 2.37 -14.98
N GLU A 131 1.29 2.83 -15.32
CA GLU A 131 0.35 3.38 -14.34
C GLU A 131 -0.09 2.33 -13.32
N LEU A 132 -0.34 1.11 -13.79
CA LEU A 132 -0.71 0.00 -12.91
C LEU A 132 0.47 -0.41 -12.01
N ARG A 133 1.71 -0.46 -12.51
CA ARG A 133 2.90 -0.67 -11.67
C ARG A 133 3.03 0.38 -10.58
N PHE A 134 2.74 1.65 -10.90
CA PHE A 134 2.74 2.71 -9.90
C PHE A 134 1.71 2.43 -8.80
N VAL A 135 0.46 2.14 -9.16
CA VAL A 135 -0.60 1.85 -8.19
C VAL A 135 -0.26 0.64 -7.32
N ILE A 136 0.24 -0.43 -7.91
CA ILE A 136 0.64 -1.63 -7.14
C ILE A 136 1.83 -1.33 -6.23
N GLY A 137 2.79 -0.52 -6.69
CA GLY A 137 3.91 -0.07 -5.86
C GLY A 137 3.45 0.76 -4.67
N HIS A 138 2.46 1.64 -4.86
CA HIS A 138 1.81 2.42 -3.81
C HIS A 138 1.14 1.49 -2.78
N GLU A 139 0.33 0.56 -3.23
CA GLU A 139 -0.36 -0.41 -2.36
C GLU A 139 0.62 -1.28 -1.56
N LEU A 140 1.68 -1.77 -2.20
CA LEU A 140 2.73 -2.51 -1.51
C LEU A 140 3.49 -1.61 -0.52
N GLY A 141 3.64 -0.31 -0.81
CA GLY A 141 4.21 0.68 0.09
C GLY A 141 3.49 0.73 1.44
N HIS A 142 2.16 0.68 1.44
CA HIS A 142 1.36 0.61 2.65
C HIS A 142 1.61 -0.67 3.46
N LEU A 143 1.87 -1.80 2.81
CA LEU A 143 2.23 -3.04 3.48
C LEU A 143 3.65 -2.99 4.05
N ILE A 144 4.61 -2.48 3.29
CA ILE A 144 6.02 -2.33 3.71
C ILE A 144 6.12 -1.45 4.96
N ASN A 145 5.45 -0.32 4.97
CA ASN A 145 5.42 0.62 6.10
C ASN A 145 4.45 0.21 7.23
N LYS A 146 3.76 -0.93 7.08
CA LYS A 146 2.77 -1.45 8.06
C LYS A 146 1.60 -0.50 8.32
N ASN A 147 1.28 0.39 7.39
CA ASN A 147 0.23 1.40 7.55
C ASN A 147 -1.15 0.75 7.71
N THR A 148 -1.44 -0.28 6.92
CA THR A 148 -2.70 -1.05 7.04
C THR A 148 -2.85 -1.74 8.40
N ALA A 149 -1.77 -2.20 9.01
CA ALA A 149 -1.79 -2.77 10.36
C ALA A 149 -2.05 -1.68 11.41
N MET A 150 -1.46 -0.49 11.25
CA MET A 150 -1.69 0.66 12.13
C MET A 150 -3.13 1.18 12.01
N LEU A 151 -3.67 1.30 10.80
CA LEU A 151 -5.07 1.68 10.60
C LEU A 151 -6.04 0.70 11.26
N ARG A 152 -5.76 -0.59 11.18
CA ARG A 152 -6.54 -1.62 11.88
C ARG A 152 -6.52 -1.43 13.40
N LEU A 153 -5.35 -1.12 13.97
CA LEU A 153 -5.19 -0.83 15.40
C LEU A 153 -6.00 0.41 15.81
N ILE A 154 -5.88 1.49 15.05
CA ILE A 154 -6.61 2.75 15.27
C ILE A 154 -8.11 2.51 15.20
N SER A 155 -8.60 1.84 14.15
CA SER A 155 -10.02 1.57 13.95
C SER A 155 -10.62 0.62 14.99
N PHE A 156 -9.80 -0.27 15.56
CA PHE A 156 -10.24 -1.13 16.65
C PHE A 156 -10.51 -0.34 17.94
N ILE A 157 -9.65 0.64 18.25
CA ILE A 157 -9.78 1.48 19.46
C ILE A 157 -10.80 2.58 19.25
N PHE A 158 -10.81 3.17 18.05
CA PHE A 158 -11.69 4.27 17.67
C PHE A 158 -12.53 3.86 16.45
N PRO A 159 -13.65 3.16 16.66
CA PRO A 159 -14.61 2.87 15.60
C PRO A 159 -15.17 4.17 14.99
N PRO A 160 -15.78 4.14 13.80
CA PRO A 160 -16.17 5.31 13.01
C PRO A 160 -16.99 6.38 13.75
N GLU A 161 -17.72 6.00 14.81
CA GLU A 161 -18.54 6.91 15.60
C GLU A 161 -17.81 7.51 16.81
N SER A 162 -16.54 7.12 17.04
CA SER A 162 -15.74 7.62 18.15
C SER A 162 -14.68 8.60 17.68
N ASN A 163 -14.38 9.59 18.51
CA ASN A 163 -13.33 10.56 18.21
C ASN A 163 -12.15 10.36 19.15
N PRO A 164 -10.92 10.16 18.61
CA PRO A 164 -9.71 10.21 19.43
C PRO A 164 -9.58 11.57 20.15
N PRO A 165 -8.84 11.63 21.27
CA PRO A 165 -8.45 12.91 21.86
C PRO A 165 -7.80 13.83 20.83
N LEU A 166 -8.09 15.12 20.85
CA LEU A 166 -7.73 16.09 19.81
C LEU A 166 -6.25 16.01 19.40
N MET A 167 -5.34 15.94 20.37
CA MET A 167 -3.89 15.82 20.11
C MET A 167 -3.53 14.53 19.35
N LEU A 168 -4.19 13.43 19.67
CA LEU A 168 -3.97 12.16 18.98
C LEU A 168 -4.57 12.18 17.57
N GLN A 169 -5.75 12.80 17.42
CA GLN A 169 -6.40 12.98 16.12
C GLN A 169 -5.50 13.78 15.14
N HIS A 170 -4.86 14.85 15.61
CA HIS A 170 -3.91 15.61 14.77
C HIS A 170 -2.70 14.79 14.37
N LYS A 171 -2.16 13.96 15.29
CA LYS A 171 -1.03 13.07 14.98
C LYS A 171 -1.42 12.00 13.96
N ILE A 172 -2.59 11.39 14.13
CA ILE A 172 -3.11 10.36 13.20
C ILE A 172 -3.26 10.99 11.81
N ARG A 173 -3.92 12.14 11.70
CA ARG A 173 -4.11 12.82 10.40
C ARG A 173 -2.80 13.17 9.71
N LEU A 174 -1.82 13.70 10.45
CA LEU A 174 -0.51 14.01 9.88
C LEU A 174 0.22 12.72 9.45
N TRP A 175 0.14 11.68 10.27
CA TRP A 175 0.71 10.38 9.93
C TRP A 175 0.07 9.79 8.67
N GLU A 176 -1.26 9.83 8.53
CA GLU A 176 -1.97 9.40 7.31
C GLU A 176 -1.46 10.13 6.07
N GLN A 177 -1.34 11.46 6.12
CA GLN A 177 -0.82 12.23 4.99
C GLN A 177 0.62 11.86 4.61
N LEU A 178 1.47 11.60 5.60
CA LEU A 178 2.85 11.18 5.36
C LEU A 178 2.94 9.73 4.88
N SER A 179 2.03 8.87 5.31
CA SER A 179 1.96 7.48 4.83
C SER A 179 1.55 7.40 3.36
N GLU A 180 0.60 8.26 2.91
CA GLU A 180 0.27 8.40 1.49
C GLU A 180 1.48 8.87 0.68
N LEU A 181 2.19 9.91 1.16
CA LEU A 181 3.40 10.40 0.49
C LEU A 181 4.51 9.34 0.41
N ALA A 182 4.67 8.52 1.45
CA ALA A 182 5.62 7.40 1.43
C ALA A 182 5.18 6.32 0.43
N ALA A 183 3.90 5.97 0.40
CA ALA A 183 3.33 5.03 -0.55
C ALA A 183 3.53 5.51 -2.00
N ASP A 184 3.32 6.81 -2.30
CA ASP A 184 3.60 7.39 -3.61
C ASP A 184 5.07 7.25 -4.03
N ARG A 185 6.00 7.35 -3.07
CA ARG A 185 7.43 7.13 -3.35
C ARG A 185 7.71 5.66 -3.71
N TYR A 186 7.06 4.70 -3.06
CA TYR A 186 7.13 3.29 -3.45
C TYR A 186 6.51 3.06 -4.83
N GLY A 187 5.37 3.71 -5.13
CA GLY A 187 4.78 3.71 -6.47
C GLY A 187 5.75 4.22 -7.53
N TYR A 188 6.42 5.34 -7.26
CA TYR A 188 7.45 5.87 -8.16
C TYR A 188 8.62 4.90 -8.34
N LEU A 189 9.13 4.29 -7.28
CA LEU A 189 10.21 3.30 -7.35
C LEU A 189 9.80 2.08 -8.17
N ALA A 190 8.53 1.69 -8.13
CA ALA A 190 8.02 0.56 -8.89
C ALA A 190 8.12 0.79 -10.40
N VAL A 191 7.87 2.02 -10.87
CA VAL A 191 7.83 2.36 -12.29
C VAL A 191 9.09 3.10 -12.78
N GLU A 192 9.73 3.90 -11.94
CA GLU A 192 10.86 4.80 -12.28
C GLU A 192 10.55 5.76 -13.47
N ASN A 193 9.29 6.04 -13.68
CA ASN A 193 8.78 6.89 -14.76
C ASN A 193 7.84 7.93 -14.18
N LEU A 194 8.32 9.18 -14.10
CA LEU A 194 7.53 10.28 -13.51
C LEU A 194 6.20 10.49 -14.26
N ASN A 195 6.18 10.38 -15.58
CA ASN A 195 4.97 10.58 -16.37
C ASN A 195 3.93 9.48 -16.06
N GLY A 196 4.36 8.22 -15.92
CA GLY A 196 3.48 7.10 -15.53
C GLY A 196 2.88 7.32 -14.15
N GLY A 197 3.69 7.72 -13.18
CA GLY A 197 3.22 8.01 -11.82
C GLY A 197 2.24 9.18 -11.76
N LEU A 198 2.55 10.30 -12.41
CA LEU A 198 1.66 11.47 -12.47
C LEU A 198 0.34 11.15 -13.18
N SER A 199 0.40 10.41 -14.29
CA SER A 199 -0.79 10.00 -15.03
C SER A 199 -1.70 9.09 -14.20
N ALA A 200 -1.13 8.12 -13.47
CA ALA A 200 -1.86 7.26 -12.56
C ALA A 200 -2.58 8.08 -11.49
N PHE A 201 -1.85 9.01 -10.85
CA PHE A 201 -2.40 9.88 -9.81
C PHE A 201 -3.62 10.68 -10.31
N PHE A 202 -3.53 11.32 -11.49
CA PHE A 202 -4.65 12.07 -12.04
C PHE A 202 -5.85 11.19 -12.38
N LYS A 203 -5.63 9.97 -12.87
CA LYS A 203 -6.71 9.03 -13.18
C LYS A 203 -7.43 8.49 -11.93
N MET A 204 -6.70 8.35 -10.81
CA MET A 204 -7.29 7.88 -9.55
C MET A 204 -8.08 8.98 -8.82
N THR A 205 -7.79 10.26 -9.08
CA THR A 205 -8.44 11.40 -8.41
C THR A 205 -9.56 12.01 -9.24
N SER A 206 -9.84 11.55 -10.46
CA SER A 206 -10.85 12.03 -11.39
C SER A 206 -12.15 11.29 -11.26
#